data_271e5cb6ab9e4e89ad0e833944ca66ba
#
_entry.id   271e5cb6ab9e4e89ad0e833944ca66ba
#
_cell.length_a   1.000
_cell.length_b   1.000
_cell.length_c   1.000
_cell.angle_alpha   90.00
_cell.angle_beta   90.00
_cell.angle_gamma   90.00
#
_symmetry.space_group_name_H-M   'P 1'
#
loop_
_entity.id
_entity.type
_entity.pdbx_description
1 polymer ?
#
loop_
_entity_poly.entity_id
_entity_poly.type
_entity_poly.pdbx_seq_one_letter_code
_entity_poly.pdbx_strand_id
1 'polypeptide(L)'
;MLVPENMEIERRFIVDAREEKPWRAAGEAVSIEQHYGVGEWLAVGDNALTHKGHVVAAVSEQQRRHLDEVSDWTTRLRRKNATYILTYKSRLTKDTSLELEWTVSSEMAERLLENGPFPSVRKTRYVVTRPDGFVWEVDEFEGALAGLVLAEVELQSSDQSVTMPEWIGHEITGLRSWSNRALAETLARESA
;
A
#
# COMPACT_ATOMS: atom_id res chain seq x y z
N MET A 1 -0.48 15.52 -18.92
CA MET A 1 0.20 16.22 -17.77
C MET A 1 0.71 15.09 -16.91
N LEU A 2 1.99 15.06 -16.56
CA LEU A 2 2.53 14.01 -15.69
C LEU A 2 1.88 14.12 -14.30
N VAL A 3 1.62 12.99 -13.65
CA VAL A 3 1.17 12.95 -12.25
C VAL A 3 2.23 13.66 -11.41
N PRO A 4 1.86 14.61 -10.52
CA PRO A 4 2.82 15.26 -9.65
C PRO A 4 3.58 14.24 -8.79
N GLU A 5 4.82 14.58 -8.41
CA GLU A 5 5.62 13.76 -7.52
C GLU A 5 4.84 13.46 -6.21
N ASN A 6 4.92 12.23 -5.73
CA ASN A 6 4.18 11.70 -4.58
C ASN A 6 2.65 11.57 -4.75
N MET A 7 2.10 11.81 -5.93
CA MET A 7 0.70 11.50 -6.20
C MET A 7 0.58 10.18 -6.94
N GLU A 8 -0.41 9.39 -6.54
CA GLU A 8 -0.73 8.08 -7.11
C GLU A 8 -2.21 8.08 -7.52
N ILE A 9 -2.48 7.68 -8.76
CA ILE A 9 -3.84 7.50 -9.28
C ILE A 9 -3.99 6.02 -9.58
N GLU A 10 -4.91 5.33 -8.91
CA GLU A 10 -5.08 3.88 -9.02
C GLU A 10 -6.54 3.48 -9.22
N ARG A 11 -6.74 2.39 -9.97
CA ARG A 11 -8.01 1.66 -9.98
C ARG A 11 -7.82 0.29 -9.37
N ARG A 12 -8.82 -0.17 -8.61
CA ARG A 12 -8.79 -1.44 -7.87
C ARG A 12 -9.96 -2.32 -8.22
N PHE A 13 -9.71 -3.62 -8.24
CA PHE A 13 -10.67 -4.63 -8.66
C PHE A 13 -10.60 -5.88 -7.79
N ILE A 14 -11.73 -6.55 -7.62
CA ILE A 14 -11.76 -7.94 -7.16
C ILE A 14 -11.45 -8.83 -8.36
N VAL A 15 -10.68 -9.89 -8.14
CA VAL A 15 -10.33 -10.88 -9.16
C VAL A 15 -11.03 -12.19 -8.85
N ASP A 16 -11.65 -12.81 -9.85
CA ASP A 16 -12.15 -14.18 -9.72
C ASP A 16 -10.97 -15.19 -9.83
N ALA A 17 -10.57 -15.72 -8.70
CA ALA A 17 -9.43 -16.62 -8.57
C ALA A 17 -9.83 -18.07 -8.36
N ARG A 18 -11.10 -18.46 -8.64
CA ARG A 18 -11.60 -19.81 -8.43
C ARG A 18 -11.04 -20.81 -9.45
N GLU A 19 -10.71 -20.34 -10.64
CA GLU A 19 -10.21 -21.15 -11.74
C GLU A 19 -8.73 -20.84 -12.05
N GLU A 20 -8.43 -20.47 -13.29
CA GLU A 20 -7.07 -20.17 -13.74
C GLU A 20 -6.52 -18.88 -13.11
N LYS A 21 -5.21 -18.86 -12.87
CA LYS A 21 -4.47 -17.72 -12.32
C LYS A 21 -3.35 -17.29 -13.27
N PRO A 22 -3.72 -16.72 -14.43
CA PRO A 22 -2.76 -16.45 -15.49
C PRO A 22 -1.68 -15.44 -15.08
N TRP A 23 -1.96 -14.56 -14.11
CA TRP A 23 -0.99 -13.61 -13.55
C TRP A 23 0.21 -14.30 -12.90
N ARG A 24 0.06 -15.54 -12.38
CA ARG A 24 1.17 -16.28 -11.75
C ARG A 24 2.27 -16.65 -12.75
N ALA A 25 1.88 -16.96 -13.98
CA ALA A 25 2.83 -17.29 -15.04
C ALA A 25 3.38 -16.04 -15.76
N ALA A 26 2.60 -14.96 -15.78
CA ALA A 26 2.93 -13.72 -16.50
C ALA A 26 3.65 -12.68 -15.65
N GLY A 27 3.58 -12.79 -14.31
CA GLY A 27 4.05 -11.77 -13.38
C GLY A 27 5.27 -12.19 -12.57
N GLU A 28 6.00 -11.19 -12.08
CA GLU A 28 7.04 -11.37 -11.08
C GLU A 28 6.40 -11.41 -9.68
N ALA A 29 6.68 -12.48 -8.92
CA ALA A 29 6.14 -12.66 -7.58
C ALA A 29 6.96 -11.91 -6.53
N VAL A 30 6.28 -11.13 -5.67
CA VAL A 30 6.87 -10.34 -4.59
C VAL A 30 6.13 -10.65 -3.29
N SER A 31 6.86 -11.09 -2.25
CA SER A 31 6.28 -11.27 -0.91
C SER A 31 6.12 -9.94 -0.22
N ILE A 32 4.91 -9.67 0.28
CA ILE A 32 4.57 -8.43 0.99
C ILE A 32 3.94 -8.75 2.34
N GLU A 33 4.50 -8.13 3.37
CA GLU A 33 3.90 -8.06 4.69
C GLU A 33 3.81 -6.58 5.09
N GLN A 34 2.64 -6.13 5.54
CA GLN A 34 2.45 -4.73 5.87
C GLN A 34 1.66 -4.56 7.17
N HIS A 35 2.16 -3.64 8.01
CA HIS A 35 1.64 -3.30 9.31
C HIS A 35 1.17 -1.85 9.30
N TYR A 36 0.04 -1.59 9.98
CA TYR A 36 -0.56 -0.27 10.04
C TYR A 36 -0.35 0.34 11.42
N GLY A 37 0.21 1.54 11.45
CA GLY A 37 0.45 2.29 12.68
C GLY A 37 -0.85 2.63 13.41
N VAL A 38 -0.80 2.59 14.72
CA VAL A 38 -1.90 2.98 15.62
C VAL A 38 -1.40 4.01 16.63
N GLY A 39 -2.23 5.01 16.93
CA GLY A 39 -1.87 6.08 17.86
C GLY A 39 -0.65 6.89 17.40
N GLU A 40 0.14 7.37 18.36
CA GLU A 40 1.36 8.14 18.11
C GLU A 40 2.56 7.24 17.79
N TRP A 41 2.48 6.52 16.69
CA TRP A 41 3.56 5.62 16.27
C TRP A 41 4.85 6.36 15.91
N LEU A 42 4.70 7.52 15.25
CA LEU A 42 5.79 8.37 14.78
C LEU A 42 5.52 9.83 15.17
N ALA A 43 6.58 10.53 15.55
CA ALA A 43 6.54 11.98 15.69
C ALA A 43 7.16 12.64 14.45
N VAL A 44 6.49 13.68 13.96
CA VAL A 44 6.92 14.47 12.79
C VAL A 44 7.65 15.71 13.30
N GLY A 45 8.96 15.76 13.09
CA GLY A 45 9.79 16.92 13.36
C GLY A 45 10.02 17.80 12.12
N ASP A 46 10.79 18.87 12.24
CA ASP A 46 11.03 19.80 11.13
C ASP A 46 11.73 19.13 9.94
N ASN A 47 12.67 18.25 10.19
CA ASN A 47 13.50 17.61 9.17
C ASN A 47 13.62 16.09 9.31
N ALA A 48 12.86 15.48 10.23
CA ALA A 48 12.92 14.05 10.44
C ALA A 48 11.61 13.48 11.01
N LEU A 49 11.32 12.23 10.66
CA LEU A 49 10.41 11.36 11.40
C LEU A 49 11.19 10.68 12.53
N THR A 50 10.60 10.62 13.71
CA THR A 50 11.23 10.00 14.88
C THR A 50 10.28 8.99 15.53
N HIS A 51 10.87 7.95 16.14
CA HIS A 51 10.19 6.98 17.00
C HIS A 51 10.93 6.87 18.33
N LYS A 52 10.28 7.19 19.45
CA LYS A 52 10.87 7.16 20.79
C LYS A 52 12.24 7.86 20.86
N GLY A 53 12.38 9.01 20.18
CA GLY A 53 13.62 9.79 20.14
C GLY A 53 14.67 9.31 19.13
N HIS A 54 14.47 8.21 18.44
CA HIS A 54 15.34 7.74 17.37
C HIS A 54 14.87 8.29 16.02
N VAL A 55 15.80 8.78 15.20
CA VAL A 55 15.52 9.21 13.82
C VAL A 55 15.20 7.99 12.96
N VAL A 56 14.02 7.98 12.36
CA VAL A 56 13.54 6.92 11.46
C VAL A 56 13.87 7.26 10.01
N ALA A 57 13.59 8.49 9.59
CA ALA A 57 13.85 8.97 8.24
C ALA A 57 14.03 10.48 8.21
N ALA A 58 14.86 10.98 7.29
CA ALA A 58 14.93 12.40 6.99
C ALA A 58 13.70 12.84 6.18
N VAL A 59 13.23 14.05 6.43
CA VAL A 59 12.08 14.66 5.76
C VAL A 59 12.56 15.86 4.96
N SER A 60 12.31 15.87 3.64
CA SER A 60 12.60 17.02 2.79
C SER A 60 11.63 18.18 3.04
N GLU A 61 11.97 19.41 2.62
CA GLU A 61 11.09 20.55 2.72
C GLU A 61 9.74 20.35 2.00
N GLN A 62 9.76 19.64 0.87
CA GLN A 62 8.54 19.31 0.12
C GLN A 62 7.68 18.32 0.89
N GLN A 63 8.27 17.23 1.41
CA GLN A 63 7.56 16.27 2.25
C GLN A 63 7.01 16.92 3.51
N ARG A 64 7.78 17.83 4.13
CA ARG A 64 7.34 18.58 5.31
C ARG A 64 6.09 19.41 5.01
N ARG A 65 6.05 20.13 3.89
CA ARG A 65 4.86 20.89 3.47
C ARG A 65 3.64 19.98 3.35
N HIS A 66 3.78 18.83 2.71
CA HIS A 66 2.68 17.86 2.59
C HIS A 66 2.21 17.34 3.96
N LEU A 67 3.15 17.06 4.87
CA LEU A 67 2.82 16.62 6.24
C LEU A 67 2.08 17.70 7.04
N ASP A 68 2.33 18.99 6.78
CA ASP A 68 1.66 20.12 7.43
C ASP A 68 0.27 20.42 6.84
N GLU A 69 0.12 20.26 5.52
CA GLU A 69 -1.11 20.59 4.79
C GLU A 69 -2.18 19.48 4.92
N VAL A 70 -1.77 18.26 5.17
CA VAL A 70 -2.66 17.07 5.21
C VAL A 70 -2.67 16.46 6.61
N SER A 71 -3.85 16.22 7.16
CA SER A 71 -4.02 15.70 8.52
C SER A 71 -4.47 14.25 8.60
N ASP A 72 -5.07 13.68 7.55
CA ASP A 72 -5.61 12.31 7.56
C ASP A 72 -4.62 11.33 6.94
N TRP A 73 -3.53 11.06 7.66
CA TRP A 73 -2.50 10.13 7.23
C TRP A 73 -2.76 8.71 7.73
N THR A 74 -2.63 7.75 6.84
CA THR A 74 -2.44 6.34 7.16
C THR A 74 -0.95 6.05 7.16
N THR A 75 -0.40 5.62 8.29
CA THR A 75 0.99 5.18 8.38
C THR A 75 1.08 3.67 8.18
N ARG A 76 2.04 3.22 7.39
CA ARG A 76 2.26 1.82 7.05
C ARG A 76 3.74 1.50 7.04
N LEU A 77 4.14 0.42 7.68
CA LEU A 77 5.43 -0.22 7.47
C LEU A 77 5.22 -1.46 6.61
N ARG A 78 5.87 -1.51 5.46
CA ARG A 78 5.77 -2.62 4.50
C ARG A 78 7.12 -3.28 4.34
N ARG A 79 7.19 -4.59 4.50
CA ARG A 79 8.29 -5.41 4.03
C ARG A 79 7.96 -5.91 2.62
N LYS A 80 8.78 -5.55 1.64
CA LYS A 80 8.74 -6.02 0.25
C LYS A 80 9.98 -6.87 0.02
N ASN A 81 9.84 -8.19 0.01
CA ASN A 81 10.96 -9.13 0.07
C ASN A 81 11.87 -8.83 1.29
N ALA A 82 13.10 -8.33 1.07
CA ALA A 82 14.06 -7.97 2.13
C ALA A 82 14.08 -6.47 2.45
N THR A 83 13.30 -5.63 1.76
CA THR A 83 13.32 -4.16 1.91
C THR A 83 12.15 -3.71 2.77
N TYR A 84 12.41 -2.80 3.71
CA TYR A 84 11.39 -2.16 4.53
C TYR A 84 11.11 -0.74 4.04
N ILE A 85 9.83 -0.43 3.86
CA ILE A 85 9.35 0.87 3.36
C ILE A 85 8.32 1.39 4.35
N LEU A 86 8.60 2.57 4.90
CA LEU A 86 7.66 3.35 5.70
C LEU A 86 6.88 4.25 4.75
N THR A 87 5.56 4.26 4.85
CA THR A 87 4.68 5.04 4.00
C THR A 87 3.74 5.89 4.84
N TYR A 88 3.56 7.15 4.46
CA TYR A 88 2.44 8.00 4.83
C TYR A 88 1.56 8.15 3.60
N LYS A 89 0.32 7.64 3.67
CA LYS A 89 -0.65 7.73 2.57
C LYS A 89 -1.89 8.47 3.01
N SER A 90 -2.29 9.48 2.25
CA SER A 90 -3.55 10.19 2.43
C SER A 90 -4.36 10.17 1.16
N ARG A 91 -5.66 9.88 1.27
CA ARG A 91 -6.58 9.85 0.14
C ARG A 91 -7.09 11.25 -0.16
N LEU A 92 -6.88 11.71 -1.39
CA LEU A 92 -7.36 13.00 -1.88
C LEU A 92 -8.73 12.88 -2.57
N THR A 93 -8.90 11.85 -3.42
CA THR A 93 -10.17 11.56 -4.11
C THR A 93 -10.51 10.06 -3.98
N LYS A 94 -11.47 9.57 -4.77
CA LYS A 94 -11.80 8.14 -4.80
C LYS A 94 -10.68 7.26 -5.35
N ASP A 95 -9.88 7.80 -6.28
CA ASP A 95 -8.85 7.10 -7.05
C ASP A 95 -7.45 7.72 -6.89
N THR A 96 -7.34 8.88 -6.22
CA THR A 96 -6.08 9.61 -6.08
C THR A 96 -5.65 9.69 -4.63
N SER A 97 -4.39 9.42 -4.36
CA SER A 97 -3.76 9.57 -3.05
C SER A 97 -2.42 10.29 -3.14
N LEU A 98 -2.02 10.87 -2.01
CA LEU A 98 -0.69 11.41 -1.78
C LEU A 98 0.07 10.38 -0.95
N GLU A 99 1.24 9.93 -1.43
CA GLU A 99 2.12 8.99 -0.75
C GLU A 99 3.50 9.57 -0.53
N LEU A 100 3.98 9.48 0.71
CA LEU A 100 5.36 9.79 1.07
C LEU A 100 6.01 8.49 1.54
N GLU A 101 7.13 8.11 0.93
CA GLU A 101 7.80 6.86 1.23
C GLU A 101 9.27 7.05 1.62
N TRP A 102 9.72 6.22 2.56
CA TRP A 102 11.11 6.16 3.01
C TRP A 102 11.53 4.71 3.18
N THR A 103 12.68 4.37 2.62
CA THR A 103 13.32 3.09 2.95
C THR A 103 13.91 3.19 4.36
N VAL A 104 13.64 2.19 5.20
CA VAL A 104 14.18 2.09 6.55
C VAL A 104 15.02 0.83 6.72
N SER A 105 15.96 0.85 7.65
CA SER A 105 16.76 -0.34 7.96
C SER A 105 15.93 -1.43 8.65
N SER A 106 16.35 -2.69 8.55
CA SER A 106 15.71 -3.80 9.26
C SER A 106 15.70 -3.58 10.77
N GLU A 107 16.79 -3.04 11.35
CA GLU A 107 16.86 -2.71 12.77
C GLU A 107 15.79 -1.68 13.17
N MET A 108 15.61 -0.62 12.37
CA MET A 108 14.59 0.38 12.62
C MET A 108 13.18 -0.20 12.45
N ALA A 109 12.97 -1.06 11.46
CA ALA A 109 11.70 -1.73 11.26
C ALA A 109 11.32 -2.62 12.45
N GLU A 110 12.28 -3.37 13.00
CA GLU A 110 12.10 -4.18 14.21
C GLU A 110 11.70 -3.30 15.40
N ARG A 111 12.39 -2.18 15.62
CA ARG A 111 12.05 -1.20 16.69
C ARG A 111 10.65 -0.64 16.54
N LEU A 112 10.23 -0.32 15.31
CA LEU A 112 8.88 0.16 15.03
C LEU A 112 7.81 -0.89 15.37
N LEU A 113 8.12 -2.18 15.23
CA LEU A 113 7.21 -3.29 15.47
C LEU A 113 7.24 -3.84 16.91
N GLU A 114 8.17 -3.44 17.77
CA GLU A 114 8.31 -3.93 19.15
C GLU A 114 7.05 -3.77 20.00
N ASN A 115 6.23 -2.75 19.74
CA ASN A 115 5.02 -2.46 20.54
C ASN A 115 3.75 -3.05 19.95
N GLY A 116 3.88 -4.02 19.01
CA GLY A 116 2.73 -4.72 18.45
C GLY A 116 1.95 -5.57 19.49
N PRO A 117 0.93 -6.27 19.04
CA PRO A 117 0.61 -6.48 17.63
C PRO A 117 -0.01 -5.27 16.92
N PHE A 118 0.32 -5.10 15.64
CA PHE A 118 -0.30 -4.10 14.79
C PHE A 118 -1.28 -4.75 13.80
N PRO A 119 -2.36 -4.07 13.39
CA PRO A 119 -3.17 -4.51 12.27
C PRO A 119 -2.28 -4.81 11.07
N SER A 120 -2.38 -6.01 10.51
CA SER A 120 -1.46 -6.44 9.46
C SER A 120 -2.14 -7.34 8.42
N VAL A 121 -1.57 -7.35 7.21
CA VAL A 121 -1.92 -8.31 6.15
C VAL A 121 -0.65 -8.83 5.49
N ARG A 122 -0.71 -10.08 5.03
CA ARG A 122 0.31 -10.72 4.21
C ARG A 122 -0.28 -11.10 2.87
N LYS A 123 0.52 -10.98 1.83
CA LYS A 123 0.13 -11.29 0.46
C LYS A 123 1.33 -11.58 -0.42
N THR A 124 1.10 -12.33 -1.48
CA THR A 124 2.02 -12.41 -2.62
C THR A 124 1.48 -11.51 -3.72
N ARG A 125 2.27 -10.53 -4.15
CA ARG A 125 1.97 -9.63 -5.26
C ARG A 125 2.62 -10.14 -6.54
N TYR A 126 1.84 -10.25 -7.59
CA TYR A 126 2.33 -10.54 -8.93
C TYR A 126 2.30 -9.26 -9.76
N VAL A 127 3.48 -8.80 -10.21
CA VAL A 127 3.62 -7.61 -11.04
C VAL A 127 3.58 -8.03 -12.51
N VAL A 128 2.50 -7.73 -13.20
CA VAL A 128 2.22 -8.17 -14.58
C VAL A 128 2.32 -6.98 -15.53
N THR A 129 3.40 -6.91 -16.31
CA THR A 129 3.54 -5.91 -17.36
C THR A 129 2.83 -6.38 -18.64
N ARG A 130 1.90 -5.60 -19.15
CA ARG A 130 1.13 -5.92 -20.35
C ARG A 130 1.69 -5.26 -21.59
N PRO A 131 1.36 -5.79 -22.81
CA PRO A 131 1.83 -5.22 -24.07
C PRO A 131 1.37 -3.77 -24.35
N ASP A 132 0.27 -3.34 -23.72
CA ASP A 132 -0.25 -1.97 -23.78
C ASP A 132 0.51 -0.98 -22.88
N GLY A 133 1.53 -1.46 -22.14
CA GLY A 133 2.38 -0.68 -21.26
C GLY A 133 1.83 -0.53 -19.83
N PHE A 134 0.62 -1.00 -19.53
CA PHE A 134 0.11 -1.00 -18.18
C PHE A 134 0.77 -2.09 -17.33
N VAL A 135 1.03 -1.73 -16.07
CA VAL A 135 1.50 -2.65 -15.04
C VAL A 135 0.33 -2.93 -14.09
N TRP A 136 -0.03 -4.20 -14.01
CA TRP A 136 -1.03 -4.67 -13.07
C TRP A 136 -0.36 -5.32 -11.88
N GLU A 137 -0.79 -4.93 -10.69
CA GLU A 137 -0.38 -5.53 -9.43
C GLU A 137 -1.50 -6.42 -8.92
N VAL A 138 -1.28 -7.73 -8.93
CA VAL A 138 -2.28 -8.72 -8.48
C VAL A 138 -1.86 -9.29 -7.14
N ASP A 139 -2.63 -8.98 -6.10
CA ASP A 139 -2.38 -9.35 -4.72
C ASP A 139 -3.19 -10.60 -4.33
N GLU A 140 -2.52 -11.71 -4.13
CA GLU A 140 -3.09 -12.90 -3.49
C GLU A 140 -2.86 -12.83 -1.99
N PHE A 141 -3.93 -12.67 -1.22
CA PHE A 141 -3.84 -12.56 0.23
C PHE A 141 -3.61 -13.93 0.88
N GLU A 142 -2.98 -13.91 2.05
CA GLU A 142 -2.58 -15.08 2.82
C GLU A 142 -3.29 -15.13 4.19
N GLY A 143 -3.12 -16.26 4.90
CA GLY A 143 -3.66 -16.45 6.24
C GLY A 143 -5.18 -16.41 6.27
N ALA A 144 -5.78 -15.61 7.15
CA ALA A 144 -7.23 -15.50 7.29
C ALA A 144 -7.93 -14.89 6.07
N LEU A 145 -7.20 -14.18 5.19
CA LEU A 145 -7.71 -13.64 3.93
C LEU A 145 -7.41 -14.56 2.72
N ALA A 146 -6.93 -15.78 2.94
CA ALA A 146 -6.61 -16.70 1.86
C ALA A 146 -7.82 -16.94 0.95
N GLY A 147 -7.60 -16.80 -0.36
CA GLY A 147 -8.66 -16.86 -1.37
C GLY A 147 -9.14 -15.48 -1.85
N LEU A 148 -8.90 -14.42 -1.09
CA LEU A 148 -9.10 -13.06 -1.59
C LEU A 148 -7.98 -12.70 -2.58
N VAL A 149 -8.36 -12.22 -3.76
CA VAL A 149 -7.43 -11.68 -4.76
C VAL A 149 -7.93 -10.32 -5.21
N LEU A 150 -7.07 -9.32 -5.10
CA LEU A 150 -7.32 -7.96 -5.57
C LEU A 150 -6.31 -7.60 -6.66
N ALA A 151 -6.72 -6.75 -7.59
CA ALA A 151 -5.82 -6.20 -8.60
C ALA A 151 -5.86 -4.68 -8.58
N GLU A 152 -4.72 -4.07 -8.83
CA GLU A 152 -4.51 -2.64 -8.92
C GLU A 152 -3.83 -2.29 -10.25
N VAL A 153 -4.17 -1.15 -10.82
CA VAL A 153 -3.46 -0.54 -11.97
C VAL A 153 -3.27 0.93 -11.71
N GLU A 154 -2.04 1.40 -11.84
CA GLU A 154 -1.70 2.81 -11.73
C GLU A 154 -1.94 3.53 -13.06
N LEU A 155 -2.43 4.77 -12.97
CA LEU A 155 -2.83 5.61 -14.09
C LEU A 155 -2.06 6.93 -14.11
N GLN A 156 -1.94 7.52 -15.30
CA GLN A 156 -1.39 8.87 -15.47
C GLN A 156 -2.46 9.98 -15.31
N SER A 157 -3.74 9.61 -15.37
CA SER A 157 -4.88 10.50 -15.09
C SER A 157 -6.13 9.67 -14.76
N SER A 158 -7.08 10.23 -14.02
CA SER A 158 -8.32 9.54 -13.62
C SER A 158 -9.21 9.15 -14.81
N ASP A 159 -9.06 9.80 -15.97
CA ASP A 159 -9.80 9.54 -17.20
C ASP A 159 -9.06 8.63 -18.19
N GLN A 160 -7.88 8.13 -17.82
CA GLN A 160 -7.10 7.24 -18.67
C GLN A 160 -7.84 5.93 -18.91
N SER A 161 -8.04 5.61 -20.20
CA SER A 161 -8.63 4.33 -20.61
C SER A 161 -7.65 3.17 -20.42
N VAL A 162 -8.13 2.07 -19.85
CA VAL A 162 -7.35 0.87 -19.59
C VAL A 162 -8.04 -0.32 -20.24
N THR A 163 -7.29 -1.14 -20.98
CA THR A 163 -7.79 -2.43 -21.47
C THR A 163 -7.82 -3.43 -20.32
N MET A 164 -9.02 -3.85 -19.95
CA MET A 164 -9.21 -4.79 -18.84
C MET A 164 -8.74 -6.19 -19.23
N PRO A 165 -7.88 -6.85 -18.42
CA PRO A 165 -7.63 -8.27 -18.56
C PRO A 165 -8.88 -9.11 -18.34
N GLU A 166 -8.97 -10.28 -18.96
CA GLU A 166 -10.14 -11.18 -18.88
C GLU A 166 -10.43 -11.67 -17.45
N TRP A 167 -9.40 -11.73 -16.61
CA TRP A 167 -9.48 -12.16 -15.22
C TRP A 167 -9.91 -11.04 -14.24
N ILE A 168 -10.09 -9.80 -14.70
CA ILE A 168 -10.58 -8.70 -13.87
C ILE A 168 -12.07 -8.88 -13.59
N GLY A 169 -12.43 -8.78 -12.32
CA GLY A 169 -13.81 -8.82 -11.86
C GLY A 169 -14.36 -7.43 -11.55
N HIS A 170 -15.08 -7.32 -10.44
CA HIS A 170 -15.78 -6.10 -10.06
C HIS A 170 -14.84 -4.99 -9.60
N GLU A 171 -15.07 -3.77 -10.09
CA GLU A 171 -14.32 -2.59 -9.67
C GLU A 171 -14.71 -2.15 -8.25
N ILE A 172 -13.71 -1.92 -7.41
CA ILE A 172 -13.85 -1.49 -6.01
C ILE A 172 -13.09 -0.20 -5.70
N THR A 173 -12.73 0.56 -6.75
CA THR A 173 -12.03 1.84 -6.60
C THR A 173 -12.79 2.76 -5.66
N GLY A 174 -12.10 3.31 -4.66
CA GLY A 174 -12.69 4.21 -3.67
C GLY A 174 -13.50 3.54 -2.55
N LEU A 175 -13.77 2.25 -2.60
CA LEU A 175 -14.46 1.53 -1.52
C LEU A 175 -13.52 1.31 -0.33
N ARG A 176 -13.65 2.13 0.72
CA ARG A 176 -12.74 2.15 1.89
C ARG A 176 -12.66 0.81 2.62
N SER A 177 -13.75 0.07 2.70
CA SER A 177 -13.80 -1.25 3.36
C SER A 177 -12.90 -2.30 2.72
N TRP A 178 -12.51 -2.10 1.45
CA TRP A 178 -11.62 -2.98 0.71
C TRP A 178 -10.15 -2.52 0.73
N SER A 179 -9.84 -1.43 1.45
CA SER A 179 -8.44 -1.03 1.63
C SER A 179 -7.68 -2.06 2.46
N ASN A 180 -6.39 -2.25 2.16
CA ASN A 180 -5.53 -3.15 2.93
C ASN A 180 -5.54 -2.80 4.44
N ARG A 181 -5.65 -1.50 4.80
CA ARG A 181 -5.80 -1.05 6.18
C ARG A 181 -7.10 -1.56 6.80
N ALA A 182 -8.24 -1.39 6.13
CA ALA A 182 -9.52 -1.84 6.66
C ALA A 182 -9.58 -3.37 6.82
N LEU A 183 -9.00 -4.11 5.88
CA LEU A 183 -8.86 -5.57 5.99
C LEU A 183 -8.01 -5.95 7.20
N ALA A 184 -6.86 -5.31 7.40
CA ALA A 184 -5.97 -5.55 8.54
C ALA A 184 -6.66 -5.21 9.89
N GLU A 185 -7.36 -4.08 9.98
CA GLU A 185 -8.10 -3.67 11.18
C GLU A 185 -9.27 -4.61 11.50
N THR A 186 -9.92 -5.17 10.47
CA THR A 186 -10.98 -6.17 10.67
C THR A 186 -10.40 -7.44 11.26
N LEU A 187 -9.29 -7.97 10.73
CA LEU A 187 -8.61 -9.14 11.27
C LEU A 187 -8.14 -8.93 12.71
N ALA A 188 -7.58 -7.76 13.02
CA ALA A 188 -7.11 -7.46 14.37
C ALA A 188 -8.25 -7.46 15.41
N ARG A 189 -9.45 -6.99 15.02
CA ARG A 189 -10.63 -7.00 15.89
C ARG A 189 -11.21 -8.40 16.11
N GLU A 190 -11.13 -9.27 15.11
CA GLU A 190 -11.61 -10.66 15.23
C GLU A 190 -10.65 -11.56 16.04
N SER A 191 -9.39 -11.13 16.22
CA SER A 191 -8.35 -11.87 16.93
C SER A 191 -8.16 -11.40 18.37
N ALA A 192 -8.83 -10.33 18.79
CA ALA A 192 -8.78 -9.75 20.14
C ALA A 192 -9.90 -10.28 21.03
#